data_5e7db86ae563b7a135d6445e00b7263b
#
_entry.id   5e7db86ae563b7a135d6445e00b7263b
#
_cell.length_a   1.000
_cell.length_b   1.000
_cell.length_c   1.000
_cell.angle_alpha   90.00
_cell.angle_beta   90.00
_cell.angle_gamma   90.00
#
_symmetry.space_group_name_H-M   'P 1'
#
loop_
_entity.id
_entity.type
_entity.pdbx_description
1 polymer ?
#
loop_
_entity_poly.entity_id
_entity_poly.type
_entity_poly.pdbx_seq_one_letter_code
_entity_poly.pdbx_strand_id
1 'polypeptide(L)'
;MKPTRIVLFSAVLSGMIAFVAPTKNVARDVNIKSGNGTILKGTYFAAAKPGPGVLLFHQSNRTRKSWEDVARQLVAVGINALTVETDPNKTRKQRWPADLNAAFEFLISQPGANREVVGIGGAGVIGVEDSVETARGHSAEVKSLVLLSGETESLDFLRQASQLPELFVAADDDEYPPIVEAMELLYVTASSPSRKFVHYSASHEAPWLWYEPFDIGKVPAKGGHGTDMFKGHPELPGIIVDWFVTTLIKTPGHAPADTVASASVINQIQMPGGVAQVTQQLIEARRKDPEAQLFPEITASTIGQDHMRAGEPKSAVEVLKLVLLAYPESADANETLAEAYLPDGQKELARQHAEKALALLDSHRLPASSWTDTEQYRGEIRRGAEKILKQLTPGS
;
A
#
# COMPACT_ATOMS: atom_id res chain seq x y z
N MET A 1 52.73 67.72 -38.01
CA MET A 1 51.78 67.03 -37.14
C MET A 1 51.35 65.77 -37.86
N LYS A 2 51.76 64.56 -37.36
CA LYS A 2 51.38 63.24 -37.92
C LYS A 2 50.27 62.71 -37.05
N PRO A 3 49.15 62.07 -37.63
CA PRO A 3 48.12 61.52 -36.86
C PRO A 3 48.49 60.05 -36.44
N THR A 4 48.34 59.83 -35.15
CA THR A 4 48.55 58.50 -34.50
C THR A 4 47.34 57.61 -34.80
N ARG A 5 47.54 56.45 -35.43
CA ARG A 5 46.50 55.41 -35.64
C ARG A 5 46.42 54.55 -34.38
N ILE A 6 45.24 54.54 -33.76
CA ILE A 6 44.91 53.60 -32.68
C ILE A 6 44.38 52.32 -33.34
N VAL A 7 45.09 51.23 -33.11
CA VAL A 7 44.63 49.87 -33.49
C VAL A 7 43.88 49.24 -32.30
N LEU A 8 42.57 49.06 -32.47
CA LEU A 8 41.75 48.31 -31.52
C LEU A 8 41.90 46.79 -31.81
N PHE A 9 42.48 46.08 -30.85
CA PHE A 9 42.43 44.60 -30.87
C PHE A 9 41.11 44.11 -30.25
N SER A 10 40.22 43.58 -31.08
CA SER A 10 39.03 42.83 -30.63
C SER A 10 39.43 41.40 -30.30
N ALA A 11 39.49 41.09 -28.99
CA ALA A 11 39.65 39.70 -28.52
C ALA A 11 38.29 39.00 -28.64
N VAL A 12 38.17 38.11 -29.63
CA VAL A 12 37.01 37.17 -29.74
C VAL A 12 37.20 36.06 -28.71
N LEU A 13 36.45 36.12 -27.64
CA LEU A 13 36.38 35.04 -26.64
C LEU A 13 35.46 33.94 -27.21
N SER A 14 36.04 32.93 -27.83
CA SER A 14 35.31 31.72 -28.24
C SER A 14 34.95 30.91 -27.01
N GLY A 15 33.74 31.09 -26.46
CA GLY A 15 33.17 30.24 -25.43
C GLY A 15 32.93 28.86 -26.04
N MET A 16 33.75 27.88 -25.66
CA MET A 16 33.43 26.45 -25.85
C MET A 16 32.21 26.11 -25.02
N ILE A 17 31.03 26.10 -25.62
CA ILE A 17 29.85 25.44 -25.06
C ILE A 17 30.15 23.94 -25.16
N ALA A 18 30.55 23.33 -24.04
CA ALA A 18 30.63 21.88 -23.93
C ALA A 18 29.21 21.34 -24.09
N PHE A 19 28.91 20.76 -25.23
CA PHE A 19 27.74 19.93 -25.45
C PHE A 19 27.90 18.71 -24.54
N VAL A 20 27.30 18.73 -23.36
CA VAL A 20 27.09 17.53 -22.55
C VAL A 20 26.08 16.69 -23.33
N ALA A 21 26.56 15.67 -24.02
CA ALA A 21 25.68 14.69 -24.64
C ALA A 21 24.73 14.14 -23.56
N PRO A 22 23.42 13.98 -23.86
CA PRO A 22 22.51 13.39 -22.90
C PRO A 22 23.05 12.01 -22.55
N THR A 23 23.43 11.81 -21.28
CA THR A 23 23.83 10.51 -20.76
C THR A 23 22.62 9.60 -20.96
N LYS A 24 22.76 8.57 -21.79
CA LYS A 24 21.76 7.51 -21.91
C LYS A 24 21.46 7.02 -20.51
N ASN A 25 20.18 7.00 -20.13
CA ASN A 25 19.70 6.35 -18.91
C ASN A 25 20.17 4.90 -18.92
N VAL A 26 21.27 4.60 -18.26
CA VAL A 26 21.93 3.29 -18.33
C VAL A 26 21.54 2.49 -17.11
N ALA A 27 20.68 1.50 -17.35
CA ALA A 27 20.50 0.42 -16.39
C ALA A 27 21.78 -0.43 -16.34
N ARG A 28 22.27 -0.73 -15.14
CA ARG A 28 23.42 -1.60 -14.93
C ARG A 28 23.14 -2.63 -13.84
N ASP A 29 23.45 -3.88 -14.13
CA ASP A 29 23.44 -4.93 -13.12
C ASP A 29 24.55 -4.69 -12.09
N VAL A 30 24.23 -4.93 -10.83
CA VAL A 30 25.13 -4.72 -9.70
C VAL A 30 25.11 -5.91 -8.76
N ASN A 31 26.25 -6.17 -8.13
CA ASN A 31 26.38 -7.12 -7.04
C ASN A 31 26.67 -6.34 -5.75
N ILE A 32 25.80 -6.46 -4.77
CA ILE A 32 25.86 -5.73 -3.51
C ILE A 32 26.29 -6.71 -2.43
N LYS A 33 27.45 -6.45 -1.83
CA LYS A 33 27.98 -7.31 -0.75
C LYS A 33 27.35 -6.88 0.57
N SER A 34 26.60 -7.79 1.18
CA SER A 34 26.05 -7.62 2.51
C SER A 34 27.09 -7.90 3.60
N GLY A 35 26.87 -7.35 4.80
CA GLY A 35 27.73 -7.54 5.96
C GLY A 35 27.82 -8.98 6.45
N ASN A 36 26.85 -9.83 6.14
CA ASN A 36 26.85 -11.26 6.45
C ASN A 36 27.54 -12.13 5.37
N GLY A 37 28.10 -11.49 4.33
CA GLY A 37 28.78 -12.18 3.22
C GLY A 37 27.87 -12.56 2.04
N THR A 38 26.57 -12.35 2.13
CA THR A 38 25.62 -12.53 1.02
C THR A 38 25.93 -11.54 -0.10
N ILE A 39 25.76 -11.96 -1.35
CA ILE A 39 25.83 -11.08 -2.52
C ILE A 39 24.41 -10.94 -3.06
N LEU A 40 23.84 -9.74 -2.92
CA LEU A 40 22.54 -9.39 -3.50
C LEU A 40 22.73 -8.97 -4.94
N LYS A 41 21.90 -9.48 -5.84
CA LYS A 41 21.83 -9.01 -7.22
C LYS A 41 20.90 -7.82 -7.29
N GLY A 42 21.30 -6.78 -7.98
CA GLY A 42 20.47 -5.60 -8.22
C GLY A 42 20.59 -5.11 -9.65
N THR A 43 19.66 -4.24 -10.05
CA THR A 43 19.79 -3.40 -11.25
C THR A 43 19.65 -1.95 -10.83
N TYR A 44 20.70 -1.18 -11.01
CA TYR A 44 20.71 0.26 -10.73
C TYR A 44 20.41 1.06 -11.99
N PHE A 45 19.48 1.98 -11.86
CA PHE A 45 19.02 2.90 -12.91
C PHE A 45 19.40 4.32 -12.51
N ALA A 46 20.35 4.91 -13.24
CA ALA A 46 20.84 6.25 -12.95
C ALA A 46 20.01 7.33 -13.65
N ALA A 47 19.54 8.32 -12.91
CA ALA A 47 18.95 9.53 -13.46
C ALA A 47 20.01 10.39 -14.14
N ALA A 48 19.60 11.19 -15.12
CA ALA A 48 20.52 12.08 -15.87
C ALA A 48 21.06 13.23 -15.02
N LYS A 49 20.39 13.56 -13.91
CA LYS A 49 20.77 14.64 -12.97
C LYS A 49 20.70 14.09 -11.54
N PRO A 50 21.44 14.71 -10.61
CA PRO A 50 21.29 14.38 -9.20
C PRO A 50 19.83 14.54 -8.73
N GLY A 51 19.35 13.57 -7.94
CA GLY A 51 17.97 13.52 -7.48
C GLY A 51 17.75 12.49 -6.40
N PRO A 52 16.49 12.31 -5.94
CA PRO A 52 16.12 11.27 -4.98
C PRO A 52 16.49 9.87 -5.46
N GLY A 53 16.50 8.91 -4.52
CA GLY A 53 16.64 7.49 -4.81
C GLY A 53 15.36 6.73 -4.45
N VAL A 54 15.04 5.65 -5.18
CA VAL A 54 13.98 4.70 -4.84
C VAL A 54 14.55 3.30 -4.84
N LEU A 55 14.33 2.57 -3.73
CA LEU A 55 14.66 1.16 -3.56
C LEU A 55 13.39 0.32 -3.74
N LEU A 56 13.46 -0.74 -4.59
CA LEU A 56 12.30 -1.54 -4.97
C LEU A 56 12.55 -3.03 -4.69
N PHE A 57 11.64 -3.63 -3.90
CA PHE A 57 11.67 -5.03 -3.50
C PHE A 57 10.58 -5.83 -4.20
N HIS A 58 10.93 -6.97 -4.78
CA HIS A 58 10.01 -7.84 -5.53
C HIS A 58 9.25 -8.82 -4.62
N GLN A 59 8.15 -9.36 -5.11
CA GLN A 59 7.44 -10.46 -4.49
C GLN A 59 8.17 -11.81 -4.65
N SER A 60 7.87 -12.77 -3.79
CA SER A 60 8.59 -14.05 -3.68
C SER A 60 8.66 -14.88 -4.97
N ASN A 61 7.62 -14.84 -5.80
CA ASN A 61 7.50 -15.59 -7.05
C ASN A 61 7.95 -14.80 -8.30
N ARG A 62 8.62 -13.65 -8.11
CA ARG A 62 9.16 -12.80 -9.17
C ARG A 62 10.62 -12.46 -8.87
N THR A 63 11.24 -11.71 -9.75
CA THR A 63 12.60 -11.20 -9.60
C THR A 63 12.60 -9.68 -9.61
N ARG A 64 13.72 -9.06 -9.31
CA ARG A 64 13.93 -7.60 -9.42
C ARG A 64 13.44 -6.99 -10.74
N LYS A 65 13.36 -7.81 -11.82
CA LYS A 65 12.93 -7.37 -13.14
C LYS A 65 11.45 -6.97 -13.20
N SER A 66 10.63 -7.45 -12.27
CA SER A 66 9.20 -7.09 -12.23
C SER A 66 8.96 -5.59 -11.99
N TRP A 67 9.95 -4.87 -11.49
CA TRP A 67 9.94 -3.44 -11.26
C TRP A 67 10.62 -2.60 -12.36
N GLU A 68 11.16 -3.23 -13.44
CA GLU A 68 11.98 -2.50 -14.42
C GLU A 68 11.22 -1.36 -15.12
N ASP A 69 9.94 -1.55 -15.42
CA ASP A 69 9.13 -0.50 -16.10
C ASP A 69 8.93 0.71 -15.19
N VAL A 70 8.64 0.51 -13.91
CA VAL A 70 8.55 1.59 -12.91
C VAL A 70 9.92 2.25 -12.75
N ALA A 71 11.00 1.50 -12.62
CA ALA A 71 12.36 2.03 -12.46
C ALA A 71 12.77 2.91 -13.66
N ARG A 72 12.44 2.51 -14.88
CA ARG A 72 12.70 3.31 -16.09
C ARG A 72 11.89 4.61 -16.11
N GLN A 73 10.63 4.56 -15.71
CA GLN A 73 9.79 5.75 -15.61
C GLN A 73 10.29 6.71 -14.52
N LEU A 74 10.72 6.20 -13.36
CA LEU A 74 11.32 6.99 -12.29
C LEU A 74 12.57 7.75 -12.78
N VAL A 75 13.44 7.07 -13.51
CA VAL A 75 14.66 7.70 -14.06
C VAL A 75 14.32 8.78 -15.09
N ALA A 76 13.28 8.59 -15.89
CA ALA A 76 12.84 9.59 -16.86
C ALA A 76 12.39 10.90 -16.20
N VAL A 77 11.90 10.84 -14.97
CA VAL A 77 11.47 12.01 -14.17
C VAL A 77 12.53 12.49 -13.17
N GLY A 78 13.76 11.95 -13.21
CA GLY A 78 14.89 12.42 -12.41
C GLY A 78 15.06 11.73 -11.05
N ILE A 79 14.47 10.56 -10.85
CA ILE A 79 14.62 9.75 -9.64
C ILE A 79 15.51 8.54 -9.95
N ASN A 80 16.60 8.36 -9.20
CA ASN A 80 17.43 7.16 -9.30
C ASN A 80 16.66 5.95 -8.76
N ALA A 81 16.83 4.78 -9.36
CA ALA A 81 16.17 3.59 -8.85
C ALA A 81 17.12 2.41 -8.70
N LEU A 82 16.90 1.60 -7.69
CA LEU A 82 17.57 0.33 -7.47
C LEU A 82 16.51 -0.75 -7.25
N THR A 83 16.50 -1.75 -8.11
CA THR A 83 15.73 -2.97 -7.89
C THR A 83 16.66 -4.06 -7.39
N VAL A 84 16.27 -4.79 -6.34
CA VAL A 84 17.11 -5.83 -5.72
C VAL A 84 16.42 -7.17 -5.65
N GLU A 85 17.17 -8.24 -5.72
CA GLU A 85 16.72 -9.60 -5.41
C GLU A 85 17.02 -9.91 -3.96
N THR A 86 15.99 -10.10 -3.15
CA THR A 86 16.08 -10.69 -1.82
C THR A 86 15.75 -12.17 -1.90
N ASP A 87 16.36 -12.97 -1.01
CA ASP A 87 16.14 -14.42 -0.99
C ASP A 87 14.82 -14.75 -0.29
N PRO A 88 13.80 -15.26 -1.00
CA PRO A 88 12.50 -15.56 -0.41
C PRO A 88 12.54 -16.70 0.61
N ASN A 89 13.58 -17.54 0.60
CA ASN A 89 13.75 -18.64 1.55
C ASN A 89 14.36 -18.19 2.88
N LYS A 90 14.87 -16.97 2.96
CA LYS A 90 15.36 -16.39 4.20
C LYS A 90 14.20 -15.79 5.01
N THR A 91 14.21 -16.02 6.32
CA THR A 91 13.32 -15.33 7.24
C THR A 91 13.64 -13.83 7.30
N ARG A 92 12.69 -13.00 7.79
CA ARG A 92 12.91 -11.57 8.05
C ARG A 92 14.21 -11.33 8.83
N LYS A 93 14.42 -12.05 9.92
CA LYS A 93 15.63 -11.95 10.77
C LYS A 93 16.93 -12.27 10.03
N GLN A 94 16.87 -13.09 8.97
CA GLN A 94 18.02 -13.42 8.16
C GLN A 94 18.33 -12.38 7.07
N ARG A 95 17.30 -11.65 6.60
CA ARG A 95 17.46 -10.54 5.64
C ARG A 95 17.81 -9.23 6.34
N TRP A 96 17.10 -8.90 7.38
CA TRP A 96 17.32 -7.69 8.19
C TRP A 96 18.28 -7.98 9.37
N PRO A 97 19.20 -7.06 9.73
CA PRO A 97 19.46 -5.78 9.04
C PRO A 97 20.46 -5.90 7.88
N ALA A 98 21.16 -7.02 7.74
CA ALA A 98 22.36 -7.10 6.90
C ALA A 98 22.08 -6.87 5.41
N ASP A 99 21.14 -7.62 4.82
CA ASP A 99 20.89 -7.59 3.39
C ASP A 99 20.16 -6.30 2.98
N LEU A 100 19.12 -5.94 3.71
CA LEU A 100 18.32 -4.75 3.40
C LEU A 100 19.11 -3.46 3.61
N ASN A 101 19.88 -3.37 4.69
CA ASN A 101 20.77 -2.25 4.94
C ASN A 101 21.83 -2.12 3.83
N ALA A 102 22.41 -3.23 3.36
CA ALA A 102 23.37 -3.17 2.28
C ALA A 102 22.78 -2.65 0.97
N ALA A 103 21.53 -3.02 0.66
CA ALA A 103 20.82 -2.50 -0.51
C ALA A 103 20.56 -0.99 -0.39
N PHE A 104 20.10 -0.54 0.77
CA PHE A 104 19.85 0.87 1.06
C PHE A 104 21.14 1.71 0.95
N GLU A 105 22.20 1.31 1.66
CA GLU A 105 23.50 1.98 1.64
C GLU A 105 24.11 2.01 0.24
N PHE A 106 23.94 0.94 -0.52
CA PHE A 106 24.38 0.94 -1.92
C PHE A 106 23.68 2.03 -2.72
N LEU A 107 22.33 2.16 -2.62
CA LEU A 107 21.58 3.18 -3.34
C LEU A 107 22.05 4.59 -2.99
N ILE A 108 22.14 4.92 -1.71
CA ILE A 108 22.51 6.27 -1.27
C ILE A 108 24.00 6.61 -1.46
N SER A 109 24.85 5.61 -1.70
CA SER A 109 26.28 5.80 -2.03
C SER A 109 26.50 6.12 -3.51
N GLN A 110 25.49 5.97 -4.38
CA GLN A 110 25.67 6.18 -5.80
C GLN A 110 25.86 7.66 -6.14
N PRO A 111 26.76 7.99 -7.08
CA PRO A 111 26.93 9.36 -7.55
C PRO A 111 25.61 9.95 -8.03
N GLY A 112 25.25 11.12 -7.53
CA GLY A 112 24.01 11.79 -7.88
C GLY A 112 22.77 11.36 -7.09
N ALA A 113 22.84 10.37 -6.20
CA ALA A 113 21.75 10.04 -5.29
C ALA A 113 21.69 11.04 -4.12
N ASN A 114 20.50 11.60 -3.87
CA ASN A 114 20.26 12.41 -2.67
C ASN A 114 20.06 11.47 -1.48
N ARG A 115 20.98 11.50 -0.52
CA ARG A 115 21.00 10.62 0.65
C ARG A 115 19.89 10.88 1.66
N GLU A 116 19.32 12.08 1.65
CA GLU A 116 18.31 12.53 2.63
C GLU A 116 16.88 12.35 2.14
N VAL A 117 16.69 12.01 0.86
CA VAL A 117 15.38 11.87 0.23
C VAL A 117 15.30 10.56 -0.52
N VAL A 118 14.81 9.54 0.16
CA VAL A 118 14.70 8.18 -0.38
C VAL A 118 13.26 7.71 -0.32
N GLY A 119 12.80 7.06 -1.40
CA GLY A 119 11.54 6.32 -1.42
C GLY A 119 11.82 4.82 -1.37
N ILE A 120 10.85 4.06 -0.86
CA ILE A 120 10.93 2.61 -0.85
C ILE A 120 9.62 2.06 -1.41
N GLY A 121 9.71 1.01 -2.24
CA GLY A 121 8.55 0.29 -2.74
C GLY A 121 8.72 -1.22 -2.65
N GLY A 122 7.65 -1.92 -2.29
CA GLY A 122 7.64 -3.37 -2.22
C GLY A 122 6.36 -4.01 -2.71
N ALA A 123 6.50 -5.22 -3.25
CA ALA A 123 5.39 -5.99 -3.77
C ALA A 123 5.37 -7.39 -3.16
N GLY A 124 4.16 -7.89 -2.89
CA GLY A 124 3.92 -9.17 -2.24
C GLY A 124 4.37 -9.18 -0.78
N VAL A 125 4.06 -10.25 -0.06
CA VAL A 125 4.34 -10.37 1.39
C VAL A 125 5.81 -10.04 1.72
N ILE A 126 6.75 -10.64 0.98
CA ILE A 126 8.18 -10.42 1.25
C ILE A 126 8.63 -9.01 0.90
N GLY A 127 8.22 -8.48 -0.26
CA GLY A 127 8.63 -7.14 -0.68
C GLY A 127 8.03 -6.03 0.19
N VAL A 128 6.80 -6.19 0.65
CA VAL A 128 6.14 -5.27 1.60
C VAL A 128 6.87 -5.30 2.94
N GLU A 129 7.13 -6.50 3.50
CA GLU A 129 7.88 -6.65 4.76
C GLU A 129 9.28 -6.04 4.65
N ASP A 130 10.03 -6.35 3.58
CA ASP A 130 11.38 -5.81 3.38
C ASP A 130 11.37 -4.28 3.24
N SER A 131 10.31 -3.72 2.62
CA SER A 131 10.14 -2.27 2.48
C SER A 131 9.87 -1.58 3.81
N VAL A 132 8.94 -2.12 4.60
CA VAL A 132 8.60 -1.56 5.92
C VAL A 132 9.79 -1.65 6.87
N GLU A 133 10.50 -2.79 6.91
CA GLU A 133 11.69 -2.97 7.73
C GLU A 133 12.82 -2.01 7.32
N THR A 134 13.04 -1.82 6.01
CA THR A 134 14.05 -0.86 5.53
C THR A 134 13.66 0.57 5.92
N ALA A 135 12.38 0.96 5.74
CA ALA A 135 11.90 2.28 6.13
C ALA A 135 12.03 2.51 7.65
N ARG A 136 11.75 1.47 8.46
CA ARG A 136 11.93 1.51 9.93
C ARG A 136 13.40 1.75 10.30
N GLY A 137 14.33 1.06 9.64
CA GLY A 137 15.77 1.18 9.91
C GLY A 137 16.38 2.51 9.46
N HIS A 138 15.76 3.19 8.49
CA HIS A 138 16.24 4.42 7.86
C HIS A 138 15.17 5.54 7.85
N SER A 139 14.43 5.65 8.95
CA SER A 139 13.27 6.56 9.05
C SER A 139 13.62 8.05 8.90
N ALA A 140 14.88 8.43 9.08
CA ALA A 140 15.33 9.80 8.87
C ALA A 140 15.45 10.16 7.37
N GLU A 141 15.88 9.22 6.55
CA GLU A 141 16.15 9.41 5.13
C GLU A 141 14.93 9.04 4.26
N VAL A 142 14.09 8.11 4.71
CA VAL A 142 12.92 7.64 3.96
C VAL A 142 11.79 8.66 4.05
N LYS A 143 11.34 9.12 2.87
CA LYS A 143 10.33 10.18 2.72
C LYS A 143 9.07 9.69 1.99
N SER A 144 9.04 8.45 1.56
CA SER A 144 7.89 7.88 0.84
C SER A 144 7.91 6.36 0.83
N LEU A 145 6.75 5.74 0.99
CA LEU A 145 6.57 4.29 0.98
C LEU A 145 5.46 3.90 0.00
N VAL A 146 5.68 2.80 -0.75
CA VAL A 146 4.70 2.22 -1.67
C VAL A 146 4.62 0.72 -1.42
N LEU A 147 3.45 0.22 -1.09
CA LEU A 147 3.20 -1.17 -0.69
C LEU A 147 2.12 -1.79 -1.58
N LEU A 148 2.46 -2.89 -2.26
CA LEU A 148 1.57 -3.59 -3.19
C LEU A 148 1.32 -5.02 -2.71
N SER A 149 0.07 -5.36 -2.40
CA SER A 149 -0.40 -6.73 -2.13
C SER A 149 0.49 -7.49 -1.15
N GLY A 150 0.58 -7.05 0.10
CA GLY A 150 1.43 -7.69 1.09
C GLY A 150 1.01 -7.45 2.54
N GLU A 151 1.83 -7.89 3.44
CA GLU A 151 1.65 -7.75 4.88
C GLU A 151 2.97 -7.45 5.57
N THR A 152 2.95 -7.01 6.80
CA THR A 152 4.14 -6.83 7.64
C THR A 152 3.84 -7.14 9.10
N GLU A 153 4.83 -7.67 9.81
CA GLU A 153 4.78 -7.79 11.27
C GLU A 153 5.09 -6.46 11.99
N SER A 154 5.61 -5.45 11.29
CA SER A 154 6.05 -4.18 11.86
C SER A 154 4.95 -3.11 11.89
N LEU A 155 3.74 -3.49 12.31
CA LEU A 155 2.58 -2.59 12.44
C LEU A 155 2.88 -1.38 13.34
N ASP A 156 3.69 -1.57 14.40
CA ASP A 156 4.07 -0.48 15.30
C ASP A 156 4.84 0.64 14.61
N PHE A 157 5.63 0.31 13.60
CA PHE A 157 6.31 1.33 12.80
C PHE A 157 5.30 2.20 12.04
N LEU A 158 4.33 1.60 11.36
CA LEU A 158 3.28 2.33 10.63
C LEU A 158 2.45 3.21 11.58
N ARG A 159 2.16 2.74 12.79
CA ARG A 159 1.48 3.54 13.83
C ARG A 159 2.31 4.76 14.27
N GLN A 160 3.63 4.65 14.29
CA GLN A 160 4.53 5.71 14.74
C GLN A 160 4.97 6.65 13.62
N ALA A 161 4.91 6.22 12.36
CA ALA A 161 5.40 6.96 11.19
C ALA A 161 4.41 8.06 10.74
N SER A 162 3.96 8.91 11.67
CA SER A 162 2.87 9.88 11.49
C SER A 162 3.07 10.95 10.40
N GLN A 163 4.26 11.03 9.82
CA GLN A 163 4.56 12.00 8.75
C GLN A 163 4.97 11.33 7.43
N LEU A 164 5.07 9.99 7.40
CA LEU A 164 5.51 9.27 6.21
C LEU A 164 4.37 9.19 5.18
N PRO A 165 4.54 9.71 3.96
CA PRO A 165 3.60 9.46 2.87
C PRO A 165 3.60 7.99 2.46
N GLU A 166 2.42 7.37 2.42
CA GLU A 166 2.24 5.95 2.19
C GLU A 166 1.18 5.69 1.11
N LEU A 167 1.55 4.91 0.09
CA LEU A 167 0.64 4.42 -0.93
C LEU A 167 0.45 2.91 -0.75
N PHE A 168 -0.77 2.50 -0.47
CA PHE A 168 -1.20 1.11 -0.37
C PHE A 168 -1.96 0.73 -1.64
N VAL A 169 -1.70 -0.45 -2.19
CA VAL A 169 -2.36 -0.93 -3.41
C VAL A 169 -2.75 -2.39 -3.26
N ALA A 170 -4.00 -2.72 -3.52
CA ALA A 170 -4.50 -4.09 -3.58
C ALA A 170 -5.52 -4.26 -4.72
N ALA A 171 -5.76 -5.50 -5.13
CA ALA A 171 -6.79 -5.86 -6.09
C ALA A 171 -7.57 -7.07 -5.60
N ASP A 172 -8.89 -7.11 -5.86
CA ASP A 172 -9.80 -8.19 -5.42
C ASP A 172 -9.51 -9.53 -6.09
N ASP A 173 -8.85 -9.52 -7.23
CA ASP A 173 -8.41 -10.72 -7.94
C ASP A 173 -7.00 -11.19 -7.55
N ASP A 174 -6.53 -10.78 -6.36
CA ASP A 174 -5.30 -11.30 -5.78
C ASP A 174 -5.43 -12.81 -5.50
N GLU A 175 -4.43 -13.59 -5.88
CA GLU A 175 -4.43 -15.05 -5.67
C GLU A 175 -4.31 -15.46 -4.19
N TYR A 176 -4.02 -14.49 -3.33
CA TYR A 176 -3.89 -14.66 -1.89
C TYR A 176 -4.97 -13.84 -1.17
N PRO A 177 -6.18 -14.37 -0.97
CA PRO A 177 -7.32 -13.60 -0.49
C PRO A 177 -7.10 -12.76 0.76
N PRO A 178 -6.41 -13.23 1.83
CA PRO A 178 -6.19 -12.38 2.99
C PRO A 178 -5.32 -11.16 2.71
N ILE A 179 -4.66 -11.08 1.54
CA ILE A 179 -3.79 -9.95 1.26
C ILE A 179 -4.57 -8.64 1.13
N VAL A 180 -5.79 -8.69 0.62
CA VAL A 180 -6.62 -7.48 0.52
C VAL A 180 -6.97 -6.97 1.91
N GLU A 181 -7.44 -7.88 2.79
CA GLU A 181 -7.71 -7.56 4.19
C GLU A 181 -6.44 -7.11 4.92
N ALA A 182 -5.31 -7.76 4.66
CA ALA A 182 -4.02 -7.36 5.22
C ALA A 182 -3.63 -5.94 4.79
N MET A 183 -3.77 -5.60 3.51
CA MET A 183 -3.50 -4.26 3.01
C MET A 183 -4.44 -3.20 3.60
N GLU A 184 -5.73 -3.52 3.77
CA GLU A 184 -6.67 -2.66 4.49
C GLU A 184 -6.24 -2.47 5.95
N LEU A 185 -5.82 -3.54 6.63
CA LEU A 185 -5.30 -3.45 7.99
C LEU A 185 -4.07 -2.55 8.06
N LEU A 186 -3.12 -2.67 7.13
CA LEU A 186 -1.96 -1.77 7.07
C LEU A 186 -2.39 -0.32 6.89
N TYR A 187 -3.34 -0.06 5.97
CA TYR A 187 -3.85 1.28 5.70
C TYR A 187 -4.54 1.91 6.92
N VAL A 188 -5.39 1.17 7.65
CA VAL A 188 -6.07 1.69 8.84
C VAL A 188 -5.12 1.81 10.02
N THR A 189 -4.10 0.96 10.11
CA THR A 189 -3.07 0.99 11.15
C THR A 189 -2.12 2.17 11.00
N ALA A 190 -1.81 2.55 9.77
CA ALA A 190 -0.93 3.69 9.48
C ALA A 190 -1.51 4.98 10.06
N SER A 191 -0.70 5.72 10.83
CA SER A 191 -1.15 6.97 11.48
C SER A 191 -0.98 8.21 10.60
N SER A 192 -0.22 8.10 9.50
CA SER A 192 0.05 9.24 8.63
C SER A 192 -1.24 9.76 7.97
N PRO A 193 -1.55 11.06 8.05
CA PRO A 193 -2.60 11.65 7.24
C PRO A 193 -2.25 11.68 5.75
N SER A 194 -0.99 11.47 5.42
CA SER A 194 -0.47 11.43 4.05
C SER A 194 -0.51 10.03 3.46
N ARG A 195 -1.59 9.27 3.69
CA ARG A 195 -1.75 7.92 3.16
C ARG A 195 -2.88 7.84 2.13
N LYS A 196 -2.67 7.01 1.12
CA LYS A 196 -3.64 6.74 0.06
C LYS A 196 -3.79 5.25 -0.14
N PHE A 197 -5.02 4.78 -0.32
CA PHE A 197 -5.32 3.43 -0.75
C PHE A 197 -5.83 3.44 -2.19
N VAL A 198 -5.22 2.63 -3.04
CA VAL A 198 -5.68 2.35 -4.40
C VAL A 198 -6.16 0.91 -4.41
N HIS A 199 -7.46 0.75 -4.57
CA HIS A 199 -8.12 -0.54 -4.56
C HIS A 199 -8.73 -0.79 -5.93
N TYR A 200 -8.38 -1.91 -6.52
CA TYR A 200 -8.89 -2.35 -7.81
C TYR A 200 -9.91 -3.46 -7.63
N SER A 201 -11.08 -3.29 -8.23
CA SER A 201 -12.07 -4.36 -8.32
C SER A 201 -11.54 -5.51 -9.16
N ALA A 202 -12.03 -6.71 -8.88
CA ALA A 202 -11.64 -7.91 -9.63
C ALA A 202 -11.90 -7.75 -11.12
N SER A 203 -10.87 -7.99 -11.91
CA SER A 203 -10.98 -8.08 -13.37
C SER A 203 -11.40 -9.48 -13.83
N HIS A 204 -11.20 -10.50 -12.98
CA HIS A 204 -11.56 -11.91 -13.15
C HIS A 204 -11.52 -12.60 -11.78
N GLU A 205 -12.18 -13.76 -11.66
CA GLU A 205 -12.01 -14.57 -10.46
C GLU A 205 -10.58 -15.11 -10.37
N ALA A 206 -9.93 -14.86 -9.25
CA ALA A 206 -8.61 -15.41 -8.98
C ALA A 206 -8.69 -16.90 -8.70
N PRO A 207 -7.80 -17.72 -9.26
CA PRO A 207 -7.67 -19.11 -8.83
C PRO A 207 -7.10 -19.13 -7.41
N TRP A 208 -7.91 -19.59 -6.44
CA TRP A 208 -7.57 -19.63 -5.03
C TRP A 208 -6.51 -20.69 -4.71
N LEU A 209 -5.40 -20.27 -4.11
CA LEU A 209 -4.24 -21.12 -3.86
C LEU A 209 -4.11 -21.66 -2.42
N TRP A 210 -5.18 -21.56 -1.62
CA TRP A 210 -5.14 -21.81 -0.18
C TRP A 210 -5.06 -23.25 0.29
N TYR A 211 -5.32 -24.24 -0.56
CA TYR A 211 -5.66 -25.60 -0.11
C TYR A 211 -4.67 -26.69 -0.52
N GLU A 212 -3.63 -26.37 -1.27
CA GLU A 212 -2.61 -27.35 -1.65
C GLU A 212 -1.24 -26.94 -1.08
N PRO A 213 -0.30 -27.88 -0.91
CA PRO A 213 1.07 -27.51 -0.55
C PRO A 213 1.60 -26.51 -1.58
N PHE A 214 1.80 -25.31 -1.10
CA PHE A 214 2.05 -24.14 -1.91
C PHE A 214 3.43 -24.20 -2.58
N ASP A 215 3.46 -24.43 -3.90
CA ASP A 215 4.66 -24.34 -4.71
C ASP A 215 4.72 -22.96 -5.37
N ILE A 216 5.40 -22.01 -4.72
CA ILE A 216 5.59 -20.63 -5.19
C ILE A 216 6.05 -20.56 -6.66
N GLY A 217 6.81 -21.56 -7.14
CA GLY A 217 7.30 -21.61 -8.52
C GLY A 217 6.21 -21.95 -9.56
N LYS A 218 5.04 -22.43 -9.14
CA LYS A 218 3.96 -22.87 -10.02
C LYS A 218 2.75 -21.93 -10.07
N VAL A 219 2.76 -20.86 -9.30
CA VAL A 219 1.67 -19.86 -9.30
C VAL A 219 1.57 -19.24 -10.69
N PRO A 220 0.43 -19.35 -11.38
CA PRO A 220 0.25 -18.69 -12.67
C PRO A 220 0.42 -17.18 -12.50
N ALA A 221 1.16 -16.56 -13.39
CA ALA A 221 1.29 -15.09 -13.43
C ALA A 221 -0.01 -14.44 -13.96
N LYS A 222 -1.13 -14.76 -13.34
CA LYS A 222 -2.47 -14.28 -13.70
C LYS A 222 -3.13 -13.84 -12.41
N GLY A 223 -3.12 -12.59 -12.11
CA GLY A 223 -3.87 -12.13 -10.97
C GLY A 223 -3.39 -10.79 -10.47
N GLY A 224 -4.07 -10.31 -9.46
CA GLY A 224 -3.84 -9.02 -8.85
C GLY A 224 -2.69 -8.98 -7.85
N HIS A 225 -1.80 -9.99 -7.76
CA HIS A 225 -0.77 -10.03 -6.75
C HIS A 225 0.47 -9.19 -7.08
N GLY A 226 0.79 -8.23 -6.22
CA GLY A 226 2.02 -7.45 -6.30
C GLY A 226 2.21 -6.77 -7.66
N THR A 227 3.36 -6.96 -8.29
CA THR A 227 3.67 -6.38 -9.61
C THR A 227 2.89 -7.02 -10.77
N ASP A 228 2.21 -8.14 -10.56
CA ASP A 228 1.36 -8.71 -11.60
C ASP A 228 0.12 -7.86 -11.89
N MET A 229 -0.30 -7.02 -10.93
CA MET A 229 -1.32 -5.98 -11.16
C MET A 229 -1.00 -5.07 -12.36
N PHE A 230 0.26 -4.86 -12.70
CA PHE A 230 0.64 -4.02 -13.85
C PHE A 230 0.10 -4.51 -15.19
N LYS A 231 -0.28 -5.78 -15.29
CA LYS A 231 -0.88 -6.36 -16.51
C LYS A 231 -2.37 -6.05 -16.61
N GLY A 232 -3.09 -6.19 -15.50
CA GLY A 232 -4.52 -5.89 -15.40
C GLY A 232 -4.78 -4.37 -15.33
N HIS A 233 -3.85 -3.63 -14.72
CA HIS A 233 -3.95 -2.20 -14.43
C HIS A 233 -2.71 -1.46 -14.97
N PRO A 234 -2.62 -1.24 -16.30
CA PRO A 234 -1.44 -0.66 -16.94
C PRO A 234 -1.17 0.79 -16.53
N GLU A 235 -2.12 1.49 -15.92
CA GLU A 235 -1.96 2.82 -15.33
C GLU A 235 -1.22 2.81 -13.99
N LEU A 236 -1.21 1.69 -13.26
CA LEU A 236 -0.64 1.61 -11.91
C LEU A 236 0.86 1.99 -11.85
N PRO A 237 1.73 1.57 -12.78
CA PRO A 237 3.11 2.08 -12.82
C PRO A 237 3.19 3.60 -12.85
N GLY A 238 2.33 4.26 -13.62
CA GLY A 238 2.24 5.72 -13.68
C GLY A 238 1.79 6.33 -12.35
N ILE A 239 0.79 5.75 -11.68
CA ILE A 239 0.32 6.18 -10.35
C ILE A 239 1.45 6.10 -9.31
N ILE A 240 2.24 5.02 -9.33
CA ILE A 240 3.39 4.84 -8.43
C ILE A 240 4.46 5.91 -8.69
N VAL A 241 4.77 6.16 -9.98
CA VAL A 241 5.75 7.18 -10.36
C VAL A 241 5.28 8.57 -9.94
N ASP A 242 4.02 8.93 -10.20
CA ASP A 242 3.45 10.22 -9.81
C ASP A 242 3.43 10.41 -8.29
N TRP A 243 3.19 9.33 -7.53
CA TRP A 243 3.31 9.33 -6.07
C TRP A 243 4.73 9.69 -5.63
N PHE A 244 5.74 9.00 -6.15
CA PHE A 244 7.14 9.30 -5.83
C PHE A 244 7.57 10.69 -6.32
N VAL A 245 7.12 11.14 -7.49
CA VAL A 245 7.39 12.51 -7.97
C VAL A 245 6.83 13.53 -6.98
N THR A 246 5.62 13.32 -6.50
CA THR A 246 5.00 14.24 -5.55
C THR A 246 5.72 14.22 -4.22
N THR A 247 5.95 13.04 -3.64
CA THR A 247 6.45 12.86 -2.29
C THR A 247 7.97 12.93 -2.14
N LEU A 248 8.72 12.91 -3.24
CA LEU A 248 10.19 13.00 -3.22
C LEU A 248 10.75 14.25 -3.93
N ILE A 249 10.02 14.81 -4.91
CA ILE A 249 10.51 15.95 -5.69
C ILE A 249 9.71 17.21 -5.37
N LYS A 250 8.36 17.17 -5.53
CA LYS A 250 7.52 18.36 -5.39
C LYS A 250 7.40 18.80 -3.94
N THR A 251 7.07 17.85 -3.06
CA THR A 251 6.85 18.07 -1.62
C THR A 251 7.49 16.96 -0.80
N PRO A 252 8.83 16.92 -0.65
CA PRO A 252 9.51 15.83 0.03
C PRO A 252 8.93 15.54 1.42
N GLY A 253 8.49 14.30 1.63
CA GLY A 253 7.86 13.86 2.87
C GLY A 253 6.39 14.30 3.05
N HIS A 254 5.70 14.79 2.00
CA HIS A 254 4.29 15.19 2.09
C HIS A 254 3.49 14.63 0.91
N ALA A 255 2.26 14.18 1.18
CA ALA A 255 1.32 13.77 0.16
C ALA A 255 0.49 14.95 -0.39
N PRO A 256 -0.20 14.78 -1.53
CA PRO A 256 -1.17 15.74 -2.04
C PRO A 256 -2.27 16.08 -1.03
N ALA A 257 -2.77 17.32 -1.07
CA ALA A 257 -3.79 17.79 -0.14
C ALA A 257 -5.12 17.01 -0.23
N ASP A 258 -5.50 16.55 -1.41
CA ASP A 258 -6.67 15.68 -1.62
C ASP A 258 -6.51 14.32 -0.96
N THR A 259 -5.29 13.75 -0.97
CA THR A 259 -4.97 12.51 -0.24
C THR A 259 -5.16 12.71 1.26
N VAL A 260 -4.64 13.80 1.82
CA VAL A 260 -4.82 14.15 3.24
C VAL A 260 -6.29 14.33 3.58
N ALA A 261 -7.07 14.99 2.73
CA ALA A 261 -8.50 15.18 2.92
C ALA A 261 -9.26 13.86 2.90
N SER A 262 -8.97 12.94 1.96
CA SER A 262 -9.66 11.65 1.88
C SER A 262 -9.33 10.71 3.05
N ALA A 263 -8.13 10.79 3.63
CA ALA A 263 -7.77 10.04 4.83
C ALA A 263 -8.37 10.62 6.12
N SER A 264 -8.85 11.87 6.10
CA SER A 264 -9.25 12.58 7.32
C SER A 264 -10.45 11.96 8.04
N VAL A 265 -11.45 11.47 7.31
CA VAL A 265 -12.64 10.80 7.88
C VAL A 265 -12.26 9.48 8.55
N ILE A 266 -11.39 8.69 7.92
CA ILE A 266 -10.88 7.43 8.49
C ILE A 266 -10.09 7.72 9.77
N ASN A 267 -9.20 8.73 9.74
CA ASN A 267 -8.49 9.16 10.95
C ASN A 267 -9.45 9.62 12.05
N GLN A 268 -10.52 10.34 11.69
CA GLN A 268 -11.52 10.81 12.63
C GLN A 268 -12.27 9.65 13.30
N ILE A 269 -12.65 8.59 12.54
CA ILE A 269 -13.27 7.39 13.10
C ILE A 269 -12.42 6.77 14.20
N GLN A 270 -11.10 6.75 14.03
CA GLN A 270 -10.14 6.17 14.97
C GLN A 270 -9.85 7.05 16.20
N MET A 271 -10.29 8.31 16.22
CA MET A 271 -10.09 9.21 17.36
C MET A 271 -11.16 9.04 18.44
N PRO A 272 -10.86 9.27 19.71
CA PRO A 272 -11.87 9.24 20.77
C PRO A 272 -13.06 10.16 20.44
N GLY A 273 -14.28 9.62 20.44
CA GLY A 273 -15.50 10.34 20.08
C GLY A 273 -15.70 10.60 18.58
N GLY A 274 -14.77 10.17 17.74
CA GLY A 274 -14.79 10.41 16.29
C GLY A 274 -15.93 9.68 15.59
N VAL A 275 -16.28 8.48 16.00
CA VAL A 275 -17.43 7.73 15.46
C VAL A 275 -18.71 8.56 15.57
N ALA A 276 -18.97 9.17 16.72
CA ALA A 276 -20.15 10.02 16.91
C ALA A 276 -20.13 11.26 15.99
N GLN A 277 -18.97 11.87 15.82
CA GLN A 277 -18.82 13.03 14.93
C GLN A 277 -19.06 12.67 13.46
N VAL A 278 -18.45 11.57 12.99
CA VAL A 278 -18.64 11.09 11.61
C VAL A 278 -20.10 10.64 11.38
N THR A 279 -20.76 10.05 12.39
CA THR A 279 -22.18 9.73 12.33
C THR A 279 -23.02 10.98 12.06
N GLN A 280 -22.78 12.08 12.76
CA GLN A 280 -23.49 13.34 12.52
C GLN A 280 -23.19 13.92 11.14
N GLN A 281 -21.93 13.90 10.71
CA GLN A 281 -21.53 14.33 9.37
C GLN A 281 -22.25 13.52 8.27
N LEU A 282 -22.34 12.19 8.43
CA LEU A 282 -23.06 11.33 7.49
C LEU A 282 -24.56 11.65 7.44
N ILE A 283 -25.18 11.83 8.59
CA ILE A 283 -26.62 12.22 8.66
C ILE A 283 -26.85 13.55 7.95
N GLU A 284 -25.98 14.54 8.16
CA GLU A 284 -26.10 15.84 7.48
C GLU A 284 -25.82 15.75 5.98
N ALA A 285 -24.84 14.97 5.56
CA ALA A 285 -24.56 14.74 4.16
C ALA A 285 -25.77 14.09 3.46
N ARG A 286 -26.38 13.09 4.08
CA ARG A 286 -27.56 12.38 3.54
C ARG A 286 -28.86 13.18 3.50
N ARG A 287 -28.96 14.24 4.28
CA ARG A 287 -30.08 15.21 4.12
C ARG A 287 -29.98 15.94 2.79
N LYS A 288 -28.78 16.11 2.24
CA LYS A 288 -28.54 16.82 0.98
C LYS A 288 -28.46 15.84 -0.20
N ASP A 289 -27.86 14.70 0.04
CA ASP A 289 -27.69 13.61 -0.92
C ASP A 289 -27.94 12.27 -0.19
N PRO A 290 -29.11 11.61 -0.44
CA PRO A 290 -29.46 10.35 0.22
C PRO A 290 -28.42 9.22 0.02
N GLU A 291 -27.66 9.27 -1.07
CA GLU A 291 -26.65 8.28 -1.41
C GLU A 291 -25.23 8.67 -0.92
N ALA A 292 -25.11 9.77 -0.15
CA ALA A 292 -23.81 10.23 0.33
C ALA A 292 -23.11 9.16 1.15
N GLN A 293 -21.83 8.94 0.83
CA GLN A 293 -20.89 8.04 1.50
C GLN A 293 -19.66 8.86 1.88
N LEU A 294 -19.24 8.82 3.13
CA LEU A 294 -18.11 9.61 3.62
C LEU A 294 -16.81 8.79 3.71
N PHE A 295 -16.91 7.48 3.67
CA PHE A 295 -15.79 6.55 3.82
C PHE A 295 -16.07 5.26 3.05
N PRO A 296 -15.04 4.51 2.63
CA PRO A 296 -15.22 3.18 2.04
C PRO A 296 -15.73 2.18 3.09
N GLU A 297 -16.61 1.27 2.67
CA GLU A 297 -17.24 0.27 3.54
C GLU A 297 -16.17 -0.60 4.23
N ILE A 298 -15.36 -1.28 3.45
CA ILE A 298 -14.41 -2.27 3.96
C ILE A 298 -13.34 -1.62 4.84
N THR A 299 -12.83 -0.45 4.47
CA THR A 299 -11.86 0.27 5.30
C THR A 299 -12.42 0.56 6.70
N ALA A 300 -13.69 0.97 6.80
CA ALA A 300 -14.31 1.20 8.09
C ALA A 300 -14.66 -0.11 8.83
N SER A 301 -15.08 -1.16 8.11
CA SER A 301 -15.27 -2.51 8.68
C SER A 301 -13.96 -3.03 9.27
N THR A 302 -12.83 -2.85 8.58
CA THR A 302 -11.50 -3.27 9.08
C THR A 302 -11.12 -2.56 10.39
N ILE A 303 -11.50 -1.28 10.58
CA ILE A 303 -11.30 -0.59 11.87
C ILE A 303 -12.10 -1.31 12.97
N GLY A 304 -13.35 -1.70 12.68
CA GLY A 304 -14.15 -2.49 13.62
C GLY A 304 -13.50 -3.83 13.98
N GLN A 305 -12.97 -4.55 12.98
CA GLN A 305 -12.24 -5.81 13.19
C GLN A 305 -10.94 -5.60 13.98
N ASP A 306 -10.21 -4.51 13.77
CA ASP A 306 -8.99 -4.21 14.53
C ASP A 306 -9.32 -3.99 16.03
N HIS A 307 -10.41 -3.29 16.34
CA HIS A 307 -10.91 -3.20 17.73
C HIS A 307 -11.28 -4.57 18.32
N MET A 308 -11.84 -5.50 17.51
CA MET A 308 -12.10 -6.86 17.96
C MET A 308 -10.79 -7.60 18.32
N ARG A 309 -9.77 -7.51 17.47
CA ARG A 309 -8.44 -8.10 17.71
C ARG A 309 -7.77 -7.51 18.95
N ALA A 310 -8.00 -6.23 19.21
CA ALA A 310 -7.50 -5.53 20.40
C ALA A 310 -8.27 -5.88 21.69
N GLY A 311 -9.37 -6.65 21.60
CA GLY A 311 -10.22 -6.99 22.74
C GLY A 311 -11.14 -5.86 23.19
N GLU A 312 -11.52 -4.97 22.28
CA GLU A 312 -12.36 -3.79 22.49
C GLU A 312 -13.73 -3.93 21.78
N PRO A 313 -14.58 -4.92 22.13
CA PRO A 313 -15.80 -5.22 21.38
C PRO A 313 -16.81 -4.06 21.37
N LYS A 314 -16.82 -3.21 22.39
CA LYS A 314 -17.70 -2.03 22.42
C LYS A 314 -17.33 -1.01 21.38
N SER A 315 -16.04 -0.71 21.22
CA SER A 315 -15.53 0.18 20.15
C SER A 315 -15.82 -0.41 18.77
N ALA A 316 -15.62 -1.72 18.59
CA ALA A 316 -15.98 -2.43 17.38
C ALA A 316 -17.46 -2.25 17.01
N VAL A 317 -18.36 -2.47 17.98
CA VAL A 317 -19.82 -2.30 17.79
C VAL A 317 -20.17 -0.87 17.37
N GLU A 318 -19.53 0.14 17.97
CA GLU A 318 -19.79 1.55 17.57
C GLU A 318 -19.37 1.82 16.13
N VAL A 319 -18.19 1.40 15.72
CA VAL A 319 -17.70 1.57 14.34
C VAL A 319 -18.58 0.81 13.34
N LEU A 320 -18.90 -0.45 13.63
CA LEU A 320 -19.69 -1.30 12.72
C LEU A 320 -21.15 -0.81 12.58
N LYS A 321 -21.71 -0.22 13.62
CA LYS A 321 -23.01 0.50 13.51
C LYS A 321 -22.93 1.70 12.58
N LEU A 322 -21.81 2.45 12.60
CA LEU A 322 -21.60 3.55 11.67
C LEU A 322 -21.46 3.00 10.24
N VAL A 323 -20.78 1.87 10.04
CA VAL A 323 -20.70 1.21 8.72
C VAL A 323 -22.10 0.84 8.24
N LEU A 324 -22.92 0.19 9.05
CA LEU A 324 -24.30 -0.18 8.67
C LEU A 324 -25.22 1.03 8.47
N LEU A 325 -24.94 2.15 9.12
CA LEU A 325 -25.64 3.40 8.81
C LEU A 325 -25.29 3.87 7.39
N ALA A 326 -24.04 3.74 6.97
CA ALA A 326 -23.60 4.11 5.63
C ALA A 326 -23.97 3.06 4.57
N TYR A 327 -23.97 1.77 4.92
CA TYR A 327 -24.13 0.62 4.02
C TYR A 327 -25.14 -0.38 4.59
N PRO A 328 -26.42 -0.09 4.62
CA PRO A 328 -27.43 -0.88 5.34
C PRO A 328 -27.67 -2.28 4.74
N GLU A 329 -27.25 -2.51 3.49
CA GLU A 329 -27.37 -3.80 2.80
C GLU A 329 -26.05 -4.58 2.75
N SER A 330 -25.04 -4.18 3.55
CA SER A 330 -23.77 -4.92 3.66
C SER A 330 -23.97 -6.24 4.42
N ALA A 331 -23.73 -7.36 3.76
CA ALA A 331 -23.69 -8.67 4.40
C ALA A 331 -22.45 -8.80 5.29
N ASP A 332 -21.30 -8.29 4.84
CA ASP A 332 -20.03 -8.26 5.57
C ASP A 332 -20.17 -7.50 6.90
N ALA A 333 -20.63 -6.25 6.86
CA ALA A 333 -20.77 -5.45 8.08
C ALA A 333 -21.83 -6.02 9.05
N ASN A 334 -22.86 -6.71 8.56
CA ASN A 334 -23.80 -7.43 9.43
C ASN A 334 -23.15 -8.63 10.10
N GLU A 335 -22.35 -9.43 9.36
CA GLU A 335 -21.65 -10.58 9.90
C GLU A 335 -20.63 -10.16 10.96
N THR A 336 -19.77 -9.19 10.64
CA THR A 336 -18.76 -8.67 11.55
C THR A 336 -19.36 -8.03 12.81
N LEU A 337 -20.49 -7.31 12.66
CA LEU A 337 -21.21 -6.79 13.81
C LEU A 337 -21.83 -7.88 14.68
N ALA A 338 -22.31 -8.97 14.07
CA ALA A 338 -22.80 -10.13 14.81
C ALA A 338 -21.67 -10.77 15.62
N GLU A 339 -20.47 -10.88 15.04
CA GLU A 339 -19.28 -11.37 15.75
C GLU A 339 -18.92 -10.45 16.91
N ALA A 340 -18.97 -9.12 16.72
CA ALA A 340 -18.64 -8.15 17.77
C ALA A 340 -19.63 -8.17 18.95
N TYR A 341 -20.90 -8.49 18.71
CA TYR A 341 -21.91 -8.60 19.79
C TYR A 341 -21.72 -9.82 20.69
N LEU A 342 -21.06 -10.89 20.23
CA LEU A 342 -20.85 -12.10 21.04
C LEU A 342 -20.03 -11.81 22.32
N PRO A 343 -18.80 -11.26 22.24
CA PRO A 343 -18.01 -10.93 23.42
C PRO A 343 -18.59 -9.76 24.20
N ASP A 344 -19.38 -8.87 23.57
CA ASP A 344 -20.14 -7.82 24.25
C ASP A 344 -21.37 -8.37 25.01
N GLY A 345 -21.65 -9.67 24.92
CA GLY A 345 -22.74 -10.36 25.63
C GLY A 345 -24.13 -10.17 25.05
N GLN A 346 -24.27 -9.50 23.91
CA GLN A 346 -25.54 -9.15 23.27
C GLN A 346 -26.01 -10.24 22.27
N LYS A 347 -26.24 -11.45 22.80
CA LYS A 347 -26.50 -12.68 22.02
C LYS A 347 -27.67 -12.54 21.04
N GLU A 348 -28.73 -11.86 21.42
CA GLU A 348 -29.90 -11.69 20.55
C GLU A 348 -29.60 -10.79 19.36
N LEU A 349 -28.84 -9.70 19.58
CA LEU A 349 -28.38 -8.84 18.47
C LEU A 349 -27.40 -9.58 17.56
N ALA A 350 -26.48 -10.38 18.14
CA ALA A 350 -25.60 -11.24 17.36
C ALA A 350 -26.39 -12.16 16.42
N ARG A 351 -27.45 -12.80 16.95
CA ARG A 351 -28.36 -13.65 16.14
C ARG A 351 -29.01 -12.86 15.00
N GLN A 352 -29.63 -11.72 15.33
CA GLN A 352 -30.36 -10.90 14.35
C GLN A 352 -29.46 -10.46 13.20
N HIS A 353 -28.23 -10.03 13.51
CA HIS A 353 -27.30 -9.58 12.49
C HIS A 353 -26.71 -10.73 11.67
N ALA A 354 -26.44 -11.89 12.28
CA ALA A 354 -26.01 -13.08 11.54
C ALA A 354 -27.10 -13.58 10.55
N GLU A 355 -28.36 -13.64 11.01
CA GLU A 355 -29.51 -13.97 10.15
C GLU A 355 -29.70 -12.94 9.02
N LYS A 356 -29.50 -11.65 9.32
CA LYS A 356 -29.56 -10.58 8.33
C LYS A 356 -28.45 -10.72 7.28
N ALA A 357 -27.23 -11.06 7.67
CA ALA A 357 -26.14 -11.32 6.74
C ALA A 357 -26.48 -12.44 5.77
N LEU A 358 -27.00 -13.59 6.27
CA LEU A 358 -27.43 -14.71 5.43
C LEU A 358 -28.56 -14.31 4.46
N ALA A 359 -29.55 -13.58 4.94
CA ALA A 359 -30.66 -13.13 4.10
C ALA A 359 -30.19 -12.19 2.98
N LEU A 360 -29.20 -11.32 3.24
CA LEU A 360 -28.60 -10.46 2.22
C LEU A 360 -27.85 -11.26 1.18
N LEU A 361 -27.05 -12.26 1.59
CA LEU A 361 -26.36 -13.17 0.67
C LEU A 361 -27.35 -13.98 -0.21
N ASP A 362 -28.44 -14.47 0.38
CA ASP A 362 -29.46 -15.24 -0.33
C ASP A 362 -30.28 -14.39 -1.32
N SER A 363 -30.37 -13.08 -1.08
CA SER A 363 -31.07 -12.17 -1.99
C SER A 363 -30.29 -11.89 -3.28
N HIS A 364 -29.04 -12.31 -3.37
CA HIS A 364 -28.11 -12.03 -4.48
C HIS A 364 -27.99 -10.52 -4.81
N ARG A 365 -28.33 -9.65 -3.88
CA ARG A 365 -28.10 -8.22 -4.05
C ARG A 365 -26.63 -7.93 -3.88
N LEU A 366 -26.08 -7.21 -4.86
CA LEU A 366 -24.75 -6.67 -4.76
C LEU A 366 -24.79 -5.50 -3.79
N PRO A 367 -23.95 -5.48 -2.75
CA PRO A 367 -23.81 -4.28 -1.92
C PRO A 367 -23.35 -3.11 -2.79
N ALA A 368 -23.81 -1.91 -2.51
CA ALA A 368 -23.52 -0.70 -3.31
C ALA A 368 -22.03 -0.35 -3.38
N SER A 369 -21.19 -0.96 -2.54
CA SER A 369 -19.76 -0.66 -2.43
C SER A 369 -18.88 -1.87 -2.14
N SER A 370 -19.40 -3.09 -2.28
CA SER A 370 -18.56 -4.27 -2.06
C SER A 370 -17.48 -4.37 -3.13
N TRP A 371 -16.25 -4.42 -2.67
CA TRP A 371 -15.08 -4.61 -3.50
C TRP A 371 -14.72 -6.10 -3.65
N THR A 372 -15.27 -6.96 -2.82
CA THR A 372 -15.01 -8.40 -2.76
C THR A 372 -16.25 -9.25 -3.03
N ASP A 373 -17.10 -8.86 -3.94
CA ASP A 373 -18.29 -9.64 -4.31
C ASP A 373 -17.93 -10.87 -5.16
N THR A 374 -16.98 -11.66 -4.67
CA THR A 374 -16.63 -12.95 -5.22
C THR A 374 -17.42 -14.06 -4.52
N GLU A 375 -17.69 -15.15 -5.21
CA GLU A 375 -18.39 -16.33 -4.64
C GLU A 375 -17.69 -16.86 -3.39
N GLN A 376 -16.37 -16.79 -3.36
CA GLN A 376 -15.59 -17.20 -2.20
C GLN A 376 -15.83 -16.28 -1.01
N TYR A 377 -15.70 -14.97 -1.15
CA TYR A 377 -15.90 -14.02 -0.06
C TYR A 377 -17.32 -14.12 0.49
N ARG A 378 -18.32 -14.22 -0.39
CA ARG A 378 -19.71 -14.55 0.01
C ARG A 378 -19.78 -15.83 0.82
N GLY A 379 -19.02 -16.87 0.43
CA GLY A 379 -18.89 -18.12 1.17
C GLY A 379 -18.22 -17.95 2.55
N GLU A 380 -17.28 -17.06 2.69
CA GLU A 380 -16.63 -16.72 3.97
C GLU A 380 -17.57 -16.03 4.94
N ILE A 381 -18.27 -14.98 4.49
CA ILE A 381 -19.31 -14.30 5.27
C ILE A 381 -20.39 -15.31 5.70
N ARG A 382 -20.82 -16.19 4.81
CA ARG A 382 -21.79 -17.25 5.12
C ARG A 382 -21.32 -18.17 6.23
N ARG A 383 -20.09 -18.69 6.12
CA ARG A 383 -19.50 -19.57 7.15
C ARG A 383 -19.37 -18.86 8.51
N GLY A 384 -18.99 -17.58 8.51
CA GLY A 384 -18.92 -16.76 9.71
C GLY A 384 -20.30 -16.63 10.39
N ALA A 385 -21.30 -16.21 9.64
CA ALA A 385 -22.67 -16.06 10.16
C ALA A 385 -23.26 -17.38 10.68
N GLU A 386 -23.09 -18.51 9.96
CA GLU A 386 -23.52 -19.83 10.38
C GLU A 386 -22.80 -20.30 11.65
N LYS A 387 -21.51 -20.04 11.80
CA LYS A 387 -20.72 -20.32 13.00
C LYS A 387 -21.27 -19.56 14.21
N ILE A 388 -21.60 -18.30 14.05
CA ILE A 388 -22.20 -17.47 15.09
C ILE A 388 -23.55 -18.07 15.54
N LEU A 389 -24.43 -18.39 14.60
CA LEU A 389 -25.73 -18.98 14.88
C LEU A 389 -25.60 -20.32 15.59
N LYS A 390 -24.65 -21.16 15.20
CA LYS A 390 -24.35 -22.43 15.86
C LYS A 390 -23.93 -22.22 17.31
N GLN A 391 -23.07 -21.25 17.61
CA GLN A 391 -22.65 -20.92 18.98
C GLN A 391 -23.81 -20.43 19.88
N LEU A 392 -24.83 -19.86 19.28
CA LEU A 392 -26.02 -19.34 19.96
C LEU A 392 -27.15 -20.38 20.15
N THR A 393 -27.00 -21.56 19.55
CA THR A 393 -27.99 -22.64 19.70
C THR A 393 -27.75 -23.41 20.98
N PRO A 394 -28.73 -23.54 21.91
CA PRO A 394 -28.58 -24.30 23.12
C PRO A 394 -28.31 -25.77 22.81
N GLY A 395 -27.19 -26.34 23.24
CA GLY A 395 -26.91 -27.77 23.16
C GLY A 395 -25.98 -28.21 22.03
N SER A 396 -25.20 -27.34 21.44
CA SER A 396 -24.10 -27.69 20.50
C SER A 396 -22.76 -27.79 21.21
#